data_20e7bdefa82e3b88c68edbaa5459e483
#
_entry.id   20e7bdefa82e3b88c68edbaa5459e483
#
_cell.length_a   1.000
_cell.length_b   1.000
_cell.length_c   1.000
_cell.angle_alpha   90.00
_cell.angle_beta   90.00
_cell.angle_gamma   90.00
#
_symmetry.space_group_name_H-M   'P 1'
#
loop_
_entity.id
_entity.type
_entity.pdbx_description
1 polymer ?
#
loop_
_entity_poly.entity_id
_entity_poly.type
_entity_poly.pdbx_seq_one_letter_code
_entity_poly.pdbx_strand_id
1 'polypeptide(L)'
;MLIDGIGAIDASNTSDDHAVSIDALTAERIEVLRGPAVLLFGSQAIGGAVNVIDKRIPLRLPSESVHVDVLARSDTATDLREFGGSLDARLGNSGFVFHADGSWRETDDLEVAGFTVAPELRADLLADAAEEEEEGHLEEAEELREAADQRGFVPNTGTETWTANAGFAFFAGESSLGVSFGVYDSEYGIPGRPGGGHHHD
;
A
#
# COMPACT_ATOMS: atom_id res chain seq x y z
N MET A 1 -10.15 -1.33 7.51
CA MET A 1 -9.93 -0.05 6.88
C MET A 1 -11.17 0.37 6.10
N LEU A 2 -11.40 1.67 5.88
CA LEU A 2 -12.58 2.21 5.21
C LEU A 2 -12.13 3.12 4.07
N ILE A 3 -12.91 3.15 2.98
CA ILE A 3 -12.81 4.14 1.91
C ILE A 3 -14.17 4.83 1.85
N ASP A 4 -14.21 6.14 2.04
CA ASP A 4 -15.44 6.95 2.10
C ASP A 4 -16.50 6.41 3.09
N GLY A 5 -16.06 5.86 4.21
CA GLY A 5 -16.92 5.25 5.23
C GLY A 5 -17.38 3.83 4.93
N ILE A 6 -17.02 3.25 3.79
CA ILE A 6 -17.36 1.89 3.38
C ILE A 6 -16.17 0.98 3.67
N GLY A 7 -16.41 -0.17 4.28
CA GLY A 7 -15.36 -1.15 4.54
C GLY A 7 -14.66 -1.58 3.25
N ALA A 8 -13.33 -1.43 3.20
CA ALA A 8 -12.54 -2.02 2.13
C ALA A 8 -12.65 -3.54 2.26
N ILE A 9 -13.08 -4.19 1.17
CA ILE A 9 -13.16 -5.66 1.14
C ILE A 9 -11.74 -6.16 0.94
N ASP A 10 -11.19 -6.72 2.00
CA ASP A 10 -9.95 -7.49 1.94
C ASP A 10 -10.31 -8.98 2.03
N ALA A 11 -9.75 -9.79 1.16
CA ALA A 11 -10.01 -11.23 1.12
C ALA A 11 -9.44 -11.94 2.36
N SER A 12 -8.51 -11.33 3.08
CA SER A 12 -7.91 -11.85 4.30
C SER A 12 -7.72 -10.76 5.35
N ASN A 13 -8.66 -10.67 6.28
CA ASN A 13 -8.57 -9.74 7.41
C ASN A 13 -7.54 -10.15 8.50
N THR A 14 -6.81 -11.24 8.29
CA THR A 14 -5.97 -11.86 9.33
C THR A 14 -4.55 -12.18 8.86
N SER A 15 -4.22 -11.94 7.60
CA SER A 15 -2.90 -12.18 7.04
C SER A 15 -2.13 -10.86 6.95
N ASP A 16 -0.90 -10.86 7.45
CA ASP A 16 0.02 -9.69 7.45
C ASP A 16 0.62 -9.45 6.05
N ASP A 17 0.39 -10.36 5.11
CA ASP A 17 0.95 -10.38 3.76
C ASP A 17 0.07 -9.70 2.71
N HIS A 18 -1.06 -9.12 3.13
CA HIS A 18 -1.93 -8.37 2.23
C HIS A 18 -1.68 -6.87 2.29
N ALA A 19 -1.29 -6.32 1.15
CA ALA A 19 -1.13 -4.88 0.99
C ALA A 19 -2.49 -4.17 1.09
N VAL A 20 -2.45 -3.01 1.73
CA VAL A 20 -3.61 -2.15 1.79
C VAL A 20 -3.78 -1.43 0.46
N SER A 21 -4.86 -1.69 -0.27
CA SER A 21 -5.18 -1.12 -1.57
C SER A 21 -5.63 0.34 -1.48
N ILE A 22 -4.74 1.22 -0.96
CA ILE A 22 -4.96 2.66 -0.91
C ILE A 22 -3.74 3.39 -1.44
N ASP A 23 -4.00 4.28 -2.39
CA ASP A 23 -3.03 5.27 -2.81
C ASP A 23 -3.21 6.56 -2.00
N ALA A 24 -2.19 6.91 -1.23
CA ALA A 24 -2.19 8.14 -0.42
C ALA A 24 -2.21 9.42 -1.29
N LEU A 25 -1.80 9.34 -2.56
CA LEU A 25 -1.79 10.48 -3.49
C LEU A 25 -3.20 10.87 -3.93
N THR A 26 -4.12 9.91 -4.03
CA THR A 26 -5.50 10.14 -4.43
C THR A 26 -6.40 10.51 -3.24
N ALA A 27 -5.89 10.41 -2.02
CA ALA A 27 -6.62 10.77 -0.82
C ALA A 27 -6.78 12.29 -0.67
N GLU A 28 -8.00 12.76 -0.38
CA GLU A 28 -8.23 14.13 0.10
C GLU A 28 -7.77 14.26 1.55
N ARG A 29 -8.12 13.26 2.39
CA ARG A 29 -7.69 13.17 3.79
C ARG A 29 -7.78 11.76 4.33
N ILE A 30 -7.00 11.51 5.37
CA ILE A 30 -7.02 10.25 6.13
C ILE A 30 -7.48 10.55 7.55
N GLU A 31 -8.54 9.88 7.98
CA GLU A 31 -9.13 10.00 9.31
C GLU A 31 -8.80 8.78 10.15
N VAL A 32 -8.19 8.99 11.32
CA VAL A 32 -7.92 7.92 12.29
C VAL A 32 -8.94 8.02 13.41
N LEU A 33 -9.86 7.07 13.44
CA LEU A 33 -10.95 7.00 14.41
C LEU A 33 -10.58 6.07 15.57
N ARG A 34 -10.80 6.53 16.80
CA ARG A 34 -10.55 5.77 18.02
C ARG A 34 -11.73 5.87 18.99
N GLY A 35 -11.87 4.88 19.85
CA GLY A 35 -12.88 4.86 20.89
C GLY A 35 -14.29 4.47 20.39
N PRO A 36 -15.36 4.77 21.13
CA PRO A 36 -16.71 4.24 20.89
C PRO A 36 -17.31 4.56 19.52
N ALA A 37 -16.88 5.64 18.87
CA ALA A 37 -17.34 6.02 17.52
C ALA A 37 -17.03 4.96 16.47
N VAL A 38 -16.04 4.12 16.73
CA VAL A 38 -15.60 3.05 15.81
C VAL A 38 -16.65 1.94 15.68
N LEU A 39 -17.52 1.79 16.68
CA LEU A 39 -18.62 0.80 16.66
C LEU A 39 -19.61 1.02 15.51
N LEU A 40 -19.68 2.23 14.95
CA LEU A 40 -20.49 2.53 13.77
C LEU A 40 -19.99 1.81 12.50
N PHE A 41 -18.73 1.35 12.50
CA PHE A 41 -18.08 0.71 11.35
C PHE A 41 -17.97 -0.81 11.48
N GLY A 42 -18.71 -1.40 12.43
CA GLY A 42 -18.85 -2.84 12.58
C GLY A 42 -17.94 -3.46 13.64
N SER A 43 -18.14 -4.76 13.87
CA SER A 43 -17.49 -5.51 14.95
C SER A 43 -15.98 -5.73 14.77
N GLN A 44 -15.47 -5.54 13.57
CA GLN A 44 -14.03 -5.69 13.29
C GLN A 44 -13.20 -4.45 13.67
N ALA A 45 -13.85 -3.35 13.98
CA ALA A 45 -13.20 -2.09 14.32
C ALA A 45 -12.87 -1.94 15.83
N ILE A 46 -12.55 -3.04 16.52
CA ILE A 46 -12.36 -3.10 17.99
C ILE A 46 -11.22 -2.16 18.46
N GLY A 47 -10.14 -2.07 17.69
CA GLY A 47 -8.97 -1.23 18.05
C GLY A 47 -9.02 0.19 17.50
N GLY A 48 -9.80 0.42 16.47
CA GLY A 48 -9.85 1.67 15.73
C GLY A 48 -10.28 1.46 14.28
N ALA A 49 -10.50 2.56 13.56
CA ALA A 49 -10.70 2.54 12.13
C ALA A 49 -9.87 3.61 11.46
N VAL A 50 -9.32 3.31 10.30
CA VAL A 50 -8.72 4.28 9.39
C VAL A 50 -9.69 4.45 8.23
N ASN A 51 -10.16 5.68 8.03
CA ASN A 51 -11.05 6.04 6.94
C ASN A 51 -10.30 6.96 5.98
N VAL A 52 -10.22 6.58 4.73
CA VAL A 52 -9.63 7.39 3.68
C VAL A 52 -10.76 8.01 2.88
N ILE A 53 -10.80 9.32 2.85
CA ILE A 53 -11.69 10.09 1.98
C ILE A 53 -10.91 10.38 0.71
N ASP A 54 -11.38 9.88 -0.40
CA ASP A 54 -10.76 10.10 -1.70
C ASP A 54 -11.34 11.33 -2.43
N LYS A 55 -10.70 11.71 -3.53
CA LYS A 55 -11.09 12.86 -4.35
C LYS A 55 -11.98 12.46 -5.54
N ARG A 56 -12.25 11.18 -5.76
CA ARG A 56 -12.92 10.68 -6.97
C ARG A 56 -14.26 11.33 -7.24
N ILE A 57 -15.03 11.62 -6.18
CA ILE A 57 -16.28 12.36 -6.31
C ILE A 57 -16.07 13.75 -5.71
N PRO A 58 -16.08 14.84 -6.51
CA PRO A 58 -16.00 16.20 -6.00
C PRO A 58 -17.10 16.46 -4.97
N LEU A 59 -16.71 16.89 -3.76
CA LEU A 59 -17.64 17.15 -2.65
C LEU A 59 -18.10 18.62 -2.59
N ARG A 60 -17.50 19.49 -3.39
CA ARG A 60 -17.80 20.93 -3.44
C ARG A 60 -17.51 21.49 -4.83
N LEU A 61 -18.18 22.60 -5.16
CA LEU A 61 -17.83 23.35 -6.37
C LEU A 61 -16.47 24.01 -6.18
N PRO A 62 -15.49 23.75 -7.08
CA PRO A 62 -14.20 24.45 -7.06
C PRO A 62 -14.41 25.94 -7.29
N SER A 63 -13.59 26.77 -6.63
CA SER A 63 -13.57 28.23 -6.87
C SER A 63 -12.97 28.57 -8.23
N GLU A 64 -12.03 27.75 -8.68
CA GLU A 64 -11.36 27.87 -9.97
C GLU A 64 -12.08 27.02 -11.03
N SER A 65 -11.92 27.43 -12.30
CA SER A 65 -12.50 26.66 -13.42
C SER A 65 -11.76 25.35 -13.66
N VAL A 66 -10.46 25.34 -13.39
CA VAL A 66 -9.58 24.18 -13.53
C VAL A 66 -8.54 24.24 -12.41
N HIS A 67 -8.33 23.13 -11.75
CA HIS A 67 -7.28 22.91 -10.77
C HIS A 67 -6.49 21.67 -11.16
N VAL A 68 -5.17 21.74 -11.08
CA VAL A 68 -4.26 20.63 -11.42
C VAL A 68 -3.22 20.49 -10.33
N ASP A 69 -3.09 19.29 -9.80
CA ASP A 69 -1.98 18.90 -8.92
C ASP A 69 -1.09 17.89 -9.65
N VAL A 70 0.22 18.01 -9.46
CA VAL A 70 1.21 17.05 -9.97
C VAL A 70 2.20 16.74 -8.87
N LEU A 71 2.55 15.48 -8.73
CA LEU A 71 3.55 14.99 -7.78
C LEU A 71 4.57 14.12 -8.50
N ALA A 72 5.84 14.28 -8.14
CA ALA A 72 6.90 13.34 -8.47
C ALA A 72 7.75 13.11 -7.22
N ARG A 73 8.08 11.86 -6.95
CA ARG A 73 8.90 11.45 -5.80
C ARG A 73 9.89 10.37 -6.21
N SER A 74 11.06 10.37 -5.57
CA SER A 74 12.05 9.32 -5.70
C SER A 74 12.79 9.14 -4.38
N ASP A 75 13.29 7.97 -4.11
CA ASP A 75 14.26 7.69 -3.05
C ASP A 75 15.31 6.68 -3.51
N THR A 76 16.35 6.52 -2.72
CA THR A 76 17.48 5.64 -3.03
C THR A 76 17.50 4.38 -2.17
N ALA A 77 16.56 4.22 -1.25
CA ALA A 77 16.49 3.03 -0.39
C ALA A 77 15.76 1.88 -1.10
N THR A 78 14.88 2.22 -2.03
CA THR A 78 14.13 1.28 -2.83
C THR A 78 14.17 1.62 -4.34
N ASP A 79 15.06 2.53 -4.74
CA ASP A 79 15.04 3.12 -6.10
C ASP A 79 13.65 3.60 -6.53
N LEU A 80 12.86 4.10 -5.57
CA LEU A 80 11.48 4.55 -5.78
C LEU A 80 11.39 5.56 -6.92
N ARG A 81 10.47 5.31 -7.82
CA ARG A 81 9.98 6.23 -8.84
C ARG A 81 8.47 6.34 -8.73
N GLU A 82 7.98 7.52 -8.44
CA GLU A 82 6.56 7.76 -8.23
C GLU A 82 6.13 9.04 -8.94
N PHE A 83 5.06 8.94 -9.73
CA PHE A 83 4.45 10.06 -10.43
C PHE A 83 2.94 9.99 -10.20
N GLY A 84 2.34 11.15 -9.96
CA GLY A 84 0.90 11.24 -9.80
C GLY A 84 0.39 12.62 -10.15
N GLY A 85 -0.91 12.71 -10.41
CA GLY A 85 -1.55 13.98 -10.67
C GLY A 85 -3.05 13.89 -10.61
N SER A 86 -3.68 15.05 -10.41
CA SER A 86 -5.13 15.18 -10.41
C SER A 86 -5.56 16.43 -11.18
N LEU A 87 -6.76 16.37 -11.72
CA LEU A 87 -7.43 17.44 -12.44
C LEU A 87 -8.86 17.58 -11.91
N ASP A 88 -9.21 18.77 -11.45
CA ASP A 88 -10.58 19.18 -11.21
C ASP A 88 -11.00 20.22 -12.24
N ALA A 89 -12.13 20.01 -12.89
CA ALA A 89 -12.63 20.96 -13.91
C ALA A 89 -14.10 21.25 -13.66
N ARG A 90 -14.42 22.55 -13.47
CA ARG A 90 -15.79 23.03 -13.41
C ARG A 90 -16.30 23.31 -14.82
N LEU A 91 -17.38 22.65 -15.23
CA LEU A 91 -17.97 22.77 -16.57
C LEU A 91 -18.87 24.01 -16.66
N GLY A 92 -18.26 25.17 -16.81
CA GLY A 92 -18.94 26.46 -16.88
C GLY A 92 -19.67 26.81 -15.57
N ASN A 93 -20.87 27.40 -15.71
CA ASN A 93 -21.73 27.77 -14.56
C ASN A 93 -22.88 26.76 -14.32
N SER A 94 -22.78 25.57 -14.88
CA SER A 94 -23.85 24.56 -14.90
C SER A 94 -23.98 23.75 -13.61
N GLY A 95 -23.06 23.92 -12.66
CA GLY A 95 -22.98 23.10 -11.44
C GLY A 95 -22.30 21.75 -11.64
N PHE A 96 -21.84 21.42 -12.83
CA PHE A 96 -21.10 20.19 -13.10
C PHE A 96 -19.61 20.35 -12.81
N VAL A 97 -19.04 19.34 -12.14
CA VAL A 97 -17.60 19.22 -11.88
C VAL A 97 -17.15 17.84 -12.36
N PHE A 98 -16.04 17.84 -13.09
CA PHE A 98 -15.31 16.65 -13.47
C PHE A 98 -14.05 16.54 -12.64
N HIS A 99 -13.73 15.33 -12.21
CA HIS A 99 -12.47 14.97 -11.56
C HIS A 99 -11.81 13.83 -12.31
N ALA A 100 -10.50 13.87 -12.44
CA ALA A 100 -9.68 12.75 -12.85
C ALA A 100 -8.36 12.76 -12.08
N ASP A 101 -7.90 11.62 -11.66
CA ASP A 101 -6.59 11.44 -11.04
C ASP A 101 -5.95 10.12 -11.47
N GLY A 102 -4.66 10.03 -11.26
CA GLY A 102 -3.91 8.80 -11.48
C GLY A 102 -2.52 8.89 -10.90
N SER A 103 -1.96 7.73 -10.61
CA SER A 103 -0.61 7.58 -10.11
C SER A 103 0.05 6.33 -10.68
N TRP A 104 1.35 6.35 -10.69
CA TRP A 104 2.20 5.21 -10.94
C TRP A 104 3.37 5.23 -9.99
N ARG A 105 3.67 4.10 -9.40
CA ARG A 105 4.74 3.89 -8.43
C ARG A 105 5.44 2.58 -8.72
N GLU A 106 6.77 2.61 -8.73
CA GLU A 106 7.64 1.44 -8.83
C GLU A 106 8.72 1.53 -7.77
N THR A 107 9.02 0.40 -7.15
CA THR A 107 10.16 0.25 -6.24
C THR A 107 10.88 -1.05 -6.55
N ASP A 108 12.19 -1.01 -6.45
CA ASP A 108 13.04 -2.19 -6.38
C ASP A 108 13.07 -2.75 -4.94
N ASP A 109 13.82 -3.82 -4.73
CA ASP A 109 14.02 -4.40 -3.41
C ASP A 109 14.64 -3.40 -2.42
N LEU A 110 14.19 -3.46 -1.16
CA LEU A 110 14.64 -2.56 -0.11
C LEU A 110 16.14 -2.72 0.18
N GLU A 111 16.91 -1.66 -0.05
CA GLU A 111 18.32 -1.60 0.29
C GLU A 111 18.52 -1.34 1.79
N VAL A 112 19.36 -2.16 2.41
CA VAL A 112 19.68 -2.07 3.84
C VAL A 112 21.20 -2.03 4.06
N ALA A 113 21.63 -1.26 5.06
CA ALA A 113 23.04 -1.21 5.46
C ALA A 113 23.39 -2.40 6.37
N GLY A 114 23.98 -3.45 5.82
CA GLY A 114 24.45 -4.59 6.61
C GLY A 114 23.67 -5.87 6.36
N PHE A 115 23.46 -6.67 7.40
CA PHE A 115 22.70 -7.92 7.31
C PHE A 115 21.20 -7.65 7.24
N THR A 116 20.46 -8.48 6.49
CA THR A 116 19.00 -8.39 6.34
C THR A 116 18.26 -8.99 7.54
N VAL A 117 18.93 -9.83 8.31
CA VAL A 117 18.38 -10.50 9.49
C VAL A 117 18.93 -9.89 10.79
N ALA A 118 18.10 -9.90 11.83
CA ALA A 118 18.51 -9.45 13.16
C ALA A 118 19.66 -10.32 13.72
N PRO A 119 20.54 -9.77 14.58
CA PRO A 119 21.70 -10.49 15.11
C PRO A 119 21.32 -11.81 15.82
N GLU A 120 20.20 -11.83 16.53
CA GLU A 120 19.69 -13.00 17.23
C GLU A 120 19.30 -14.09 16.24
N LEU A 121 18.48 -13.74 15.24
CA LEU A 121 18.05 -14.70 14.21
C LEU A 121 19.24 -15.21 13.39
N ARG A 122 20.23 -14.34 13.12
CA ARG A 122 21.46 -14.73 12.44
C ARG A 122 22.25 -15.77 13.24
N ALA A 123 22.31 -15.63 14.56
CA ALA A 123 22.98 -16.60 15.42
C ALA A 123 22.25 -17.95 15.43
N ASP A 124 20.93 -17.93 15.47
CA ASP A 124 20.09 -19.13 15.40
C ASP A 124 20.28 -19.86 14.06
N LEU A 125 20.19 -19.16 12.93
CA LEU A 125 20.42 -19.73 11.61
C LEU A 125 21.82 -20.38 11.46
N LEU A 126 22.84 -19.77 12.03
CA LEU A 126 24.19 -20.35 11.99
C LEU A 126 24.34 -21.57 12.93
N ALA A 127 23.59 -21.62 14.03
CA ALA A 127 23.55 -22.81 14.90
C ALA A 127 22.81 -23.97 14.23
N ASP A 128 21.67 -23.68 13.62
CA ASP A 128 20.88 -24.67 12.85
C ASP A 128 21.68 -25.22 11.68
N ALA A 129 22.41 -24.34 10.96
CA ALA A 129 23.30 -24.76 9.87
C ALA A 129 24.41 -25.71 10.33
N ALA A 130 24.92 -25.55 11.55
CA ALA A 130 25.93 -26.45 12.10
C ALA A 130 25.32 -27.81 12.49
N GLU A 131 24.07 -27.84 12.96
CA GLU A 131 23.35 -29.07 13.27
C GLU A 131 23.05 -29.87 11.99
N GLU A 132 22.55 -29.20 10.94
CA GLU A 132 22.28 -29.82 9.63
C GLU A 132 23.56 -30.39 8.98
N GLU A 133 24.69 -29.70 9.16
CA GLU A 133 25.98 -30.22 8.68
C GLU A 133 26.44 -31.48 9.42
N GLU A 134 26.22 -31.55 10.75
CA GLU A 134 26.52 -32.77 11.54
C GLU A 134 25.61 -33.93 11.18
N GLU A 135 24.37 -33.68 10.76
CA GLU A 135 23.43 -34.71 10.26
C GLU A 135 23.69 -35.12 8.82
N GLY A 136 24.52 -34.38 8.12
CA GLY A 136 24.91 -34.69 6.73
C GLY A 136 24.04 -33.99 5.67
N HIS A 137 23.15 -33.08 6.08
CA HIS A 137 22.28 -32.29 5.21
C HIS A 137 23.00 -31.04 4.72
N LEU A 138 23.98 -31.23 3.84
CA LEU A 138 24.90 -30.17 3.43
C LEU A 138 24.23 -29.04 2.64
N GLU A 139 23.18 -29.33 1.87
CA GLU A 139 22.44 -28.34 1.09
C GLU A 139 21.66 -27.40 2.03
N GLU A 140 20.95 -27.94 3.02
CA GLU A 140 20.21 -27.18 4.01
C GLU A 140 21.14 -26.32 4.88
N ALA A 141 22.30 -26.88 5.26
CA ALA A 141 23.33 -26.14 5.99
C ALA A 141 23.87 -24.93 5.18
N GLU A 142 24.02 -25.08 3.87
CA GLU A 142 24.48 -24.01 2.98
C GLU A 142 23.39 -22.92 2.82
N GLU A 143 22.13 -23.29 2.62
CA GLU A 143 21.00 -22.37 2.52
C GLU A 143 20.83 -21.53 3.80
N LEU A 144 20.95 -22.16 4.97
CA LEU A 144 20.87 -21.45 6.26
C LEU A 144 22.03 -20.45 6.44
N ARG A 145 23.24 -20.80 5.97
CA ARG A 145 24.38 -19.88 5.99
C ARG A 145 24.21 -18.73 5.02
N GLU A 146 23.72 -18.99 3.82
CA GLU A 146 23.42 -17.94 2.85
C GLU A 146 22.37 -16.97 3.39
N ALA A 147 21.30 -17.49 3.99
CA ALA A 147 20.26 -16.68 4.64
C ALA A 147 20.83 -15.82 5.79
N ALA A 148 21.72 -16.42 6.62
CA ALA A 148 22.38 -15.69 7.72
C ALA A 148 23.34 -14.60 7.24
N ASP A 149 23.98 -14.76 6.09
CA ASP A 149 25.00 -13.85 5.56
C ASP A 149 24.45 -12.86 4.52
N GLN A 150 23.17 -12.94 4.22
CA GLN A 150 22.53 -12.04 3.26
C GLN A 150 22.64 -10.58 3.69
N ARG A 151 23.05 -9.72 2.73
CA ARG A 151 23.33 -8.29 2.95
C ARG A 151 22.91 -7.45 1.76
N GLY A 152 22.77 -6.14 2.04
CA GLY A 152 22.64 -5.10 1.03
C GLY A 152 21.20 -4.86 0.60
N PHE A 153 20.41 -5.89 0.42
CA PHE A 153 18.99 -5.74 0.05
C PHE A 153 18.15 -6.89 0.62
N VAL A 154 16.89 -6.58 0.89
CA VAL A 154 15.88 -7.55 1.31
C VAL A 154 15.17 -8.04 0.06
N PRO A 155 15.35 -9.30 -0.36
CA PRO A 155 14.78 -9.79 -1.60
C PRO A 155 13.26 -9.87 -1.53
N ASN A 156 12.65 -9.74 -2.70
CA ASN A 156 11.21 -9.85 -2.88
C ASN A 156 10.41 -8.82 -2.05
N THR A 157 10.89 -7.57 -2.06
CA THR A 157 10.21 -6.40 -1.45
C THR A 157 9.86 -5.33 -2.47
N GLY A 158 10.21 -5.51 -3.74
CA GLY A 158 9.84 -4.62 -4.82
C GLY A 158 8.32 -4.53 -5.02
N THR A 159 7.84 -3.40 -5.49
CA THR A 159 6.41 -3.16 -5.73
C THR A 159 6.19 -2.39 -7.02
N GLU A 160 5.11 -2.70 -7.74
CA GLU A 160 4.59 -1.87 -8.80
C GLU A 160 3.11 -1.60 -8.55
N THR A 161 2.70 -0.34 -8.61
CA THR A 161 1.31 0.06 -8.39
C THR A 161 0.93 1.15 -9.36
N TRP A 162 -0.25 1.04 -9.97
CA TRP A 162 -0.84 2.13 -10.71
C TRP A 162 -2.32 2.30 -10.37
N THR A 163 -2.78 3.55 -10.44
CA THR A 163 -4.17 3.92 -10.21
C THR A 163 -4.65 4.85 -11.31
N ALA A 164 -5.93 4.77 -11.64
CA ALA A 164 -6.59 5.74 -12.49
C ALA A 164 -8.05 5.88 -12.06
N ASN A 165 -8.47 7.11 -11.82
CA ASN A 165 -9.81 7.42 -11.36
C ASN A 165 -10.43 8.55 -12.21
N ALA A 166 -11.76 8.50 -12.35
CA ALA A 166 -12.53 9.59 -12.91
C ALA A 166 -13.88 9.71 -12.21
N GLY A 167 -14.36 10.93 -12.05
CA GLY A 167 -15.64 11.18 -11.40
C GLY A 167 -16.33 12.43 -11.90
N PHE A 168 -17.63 12.46 -11.69
CA PHE A 168 -18.48 13.60 -11.98
C PHE A 168 -19.35 13.90 -10.77
N ALA A 169 -19.54 15.17 -10.50
CA ALA A 169 -20.54 15.64 -9.55
C ALA A 169 -21.39 16.76 -10.16
N PHE A 170 -22.65 16.78 -9.78
CA PHE A 170 -23.58 17.85 -10.10
C PHE A 170 -24.10 18.48 -8.81
N PHE A 171 -24.01 19.79 -8.72
CA PHE A 171 -24.44 20.59 -7.57
C PHE A 171 -25.64 21.44 -7.93
N ALA A 172 -26.70 21.35 -7.12
CA ALA A 172 -27.92 22.12 -7.26
C ALA A 172 -28.33 22.66 -5.87
N GLY A 173 -28.00 23.92 -5.59
CA GLY A 173 -28.18 24.50 -4.25
C GLY A 173 -27.36 23.75 -3.19
N GLU A 174 -28.04 23.22 -2.18
CA GLU A 174 -27.41 22.43 -1.11
C GLU A 174 -27.33 20.91 -1.43
N SER A 175 -27.86 20.49 -2.57
CA SER A 175 -27.89 19.08 -2.98
C SER A 175 -26.78 18.79 -3.99
N SER A 176 -26.22 17.59 -3.91
CA SER A 176 -25.27 17.09 -4.89
C SER A 176 -25.53 15.63 -5.24
N LEU A 177 -25.17 15.28 -6.46
CA LEU A 177 -25.17 13.91 -6.94
C LEU A 177 -23.85 13.66 -7.66
N GLY A 178 -23.15 12.58 -7.32
CA GLY A 178 -21.89 12.22 -7.94
C GLY A 178 -21.79 10.75 -8.30
N VAL A 179 -20.96 10.45 -9.26
CA VAL A 179 -20.57 9.11 -9.68
C VAL A 179 -19.09 9.08 -9.99
N SER A 180 -18.44 8.00 -9.63
CA SER A 180 -17.01 7.79 -9.96
C SER A 180 -16.78 6.35 -10.41
N PHE A 181 -15.68 6.20 -11.13
CA PHE A 181 -15.10 4.93 -11.52
C PHE A 181 -13.59 5.00 -11.24
N GLY A 182 -13.03 3.91 -10.73
CA GLY A 182 -11.60 3.83 -10.45
C GLY A 182 -11.06 2.44 -10.70
N VAL A 183 -9.79 2.38 -11.06
CA VAL A 183 -9.00 1.15 -11.19
C VAL A 183 -7.78 1.29 -10.30
N TYR A 184 -7.49 0.24 -9.57
CA TYR A 184 -6.29 0.08 -8.76
C TYR A 184 -5.68 -1.28 -9.10
N ASP A 185 -4.41 -1.27 -9.45
CA ASP A 185 -3.64 -2.47 -9.73
C ASP A 185 -2.33 -2.40 -8.96
N SER A 186 -1.95 -3.48 -8.30
CA SER A 186 -0.72 -3.52 -7.50
C SER A 186 -0.14 -4.91 -7.48
N GLU A 187 1.12 -4.99 -7.85
CA GLU A 187 1.96 -6.17 -7.71
C GLU A 187 3.05 -5.85 -6.66
N TYR A 188 3.25 -6.76 -5.73
CA TYR A 188 4.25 -6.59 -4.68
C TYR A 188 4.84 -7.94 -4.27
N GLY A 189 6.11 -7.92 -3.94
CA GLY A 189 6.79 -9.06 -3.38
C GLY A 189 6.50 -9.23 -1.89
N ILE A 190 6.52 -10.48 -1.42
CA ILE A 190 6.42 -10.84 0.00
C ILE A 190 7.75 -11.47 0.39
N PRO A 191 8.57 -10.83 1.24
CA PRO A 191 9.84 -11.39 1.64
C PRO A 191 9.60 -12.70 2.41
N GLY A 192 10.28 -13.75 1.98
CA GLY A 192 10.23 -15.03 2.65
C GLY A 192 10.90 -14.98 4.04
N ARG A 193 10.52 -15.90 4.93
CA ARG A 193 11.22 -16.06 6.20
C ARG A 193 12.64 -16.60 5.90
N PRO A 194 13.71 -15.94 6.36
CA PRO A 194 15.06 -16.44 6.20
C PRO A 194 15.21 -17.87 6.78
N GLY A 195 15.80 -18.80 6.05
CA GLY A 195 15.97 -20.18 6.48
C GLY A 195 14.70 -21.04 6.50
N GLY A 196 13.59 -20.54 5.99
CA GLY A 196 12.34 -21.31 5.83
C GLY A 196 12.39 -22.18 4.58
N GLY A 197 13.17 -23.23 4.56
CA GLY A 197 13.12 -24.25 3.53
C GLY A 197 11.75 -24.92 3.48
N HIS A 198 11.27 -25.24 2.32
CA HIS A 198 10.04 -25.96 2.11
C HIS A 198 10.18 -27.38 2.68
N HIS A 199 9.63 -27.63 3.86
CA HIS A 199 9.32 -28.99 4.28
C HIS A 199 8.20 -29.48 3.36
N HIS A 200 8.57 -30.20 2.33
CA HIS A 200 7.65 -31.06 1.60
C HIS A 200 7.51 -32.35 2.38
N ASP A 201 6.44 -32.49 3.16
CA ASP A 201 5.87 -33.77 3.57
C ASP A 201 5.12 -34.41 2.40
#